data_13bf87fb641fb34b45d323cb64827b5f
#
_entry.id   13bf87fb641fb34b45d323cb64827b5f
#
_cell.length_a   1.000
_cell.length_b   1.000
_cell.length_c   1.000
_cell.angle_alpha   90.00
_cell.angle_beta   90.00
_cell.angle_gamma   90.00
#
_symmetry.space_group_name_H-M   'P 1'
#
loop_
_entity.id
_entity.type
_entity.pdbx_description
1 polymer ?
#
loop_
_entity_poly.entity_id
_entity_poly.type
_entity_poly.pdbx_seq_one_letter_code
_entity_poly.pdbx_strand_id
1 'polypeptide(L)'
;FIKEGGEMEQILNTQLFGLVTIILFYNIGLFIQKKARNPICNGLLIAIILIILFLKGTNIPYENFKIGADTINFLLGPVTIVLAVPLYRQLHLFKKYMKEILVGILTGVFISFISVVLICKVADANPEILYSILPKSITTPMGISLSNILGGIQSITVVCIILTGILGYIMGETVLKIGRIKHPIAKGVALGIAAHAVGTSKALELGEIEGAMSSLSIGIGGCLTVILVPILANFI
;
A
#
# COMPACT_ATOMS: atom_id res chain seq x y z
N PHE A 1 34.47 7.97 28.27
CA PHE A 1 33.20 8.59 27.81
C PHE A 1 33.20 8.97 26.31
N ILE A 2 34.30 9.25 25.68
CA ILE A 2 34.39 9.65 24.24
C ILE A 2 34.43 8.42 23.31
N LYS A 3 34.83 7.23 23.77
CA LYS A 3 34.85 6.00 22.97
C LYS A 3 33.48 5.35 22.78
N GLU A 4 32.60 5.43 23.75
CA GLU A 4 31.25 4.83 23.67
C GLU A 4 30.32 5.50 22.64
N GLY A 5 30.48 6.81 22.40
CA GLY A 5 29.73 7.53 21.38
C GLY A 5 30.06 7.07 19.95
N GLY A 6 31.33 6.77 19.67
CA GLY A 6 31.77 6.34 18.35
C GLY A 6 31.36 4.89 18.01
N GLU A 7 31.37 3.98 18.97
CA GLU A 7 30.92 2.59 18.76
C GLU A 7 29.39 2.52 18.57
N MET A 8 28.63 3.30 19.34
CA MET A 8 27.17 3.39 19.18
C MET A 8 26.81 3.95 17.80
N GLU A 9 27.48 5.01 17.36
CA GLU A 9 27.25 5.63 16.06
C GLU A 9 27.60 4.68 14.90
N GLN A 10 28.65 3.87 15.05
CA GLN A 10 28.99 2.82 14.09
C GLN A 10 27.91 1.75 13.99
N ILE A 11 27.34 1.29 15.11
CA ILE A 11 26.25 0.31 15.12
C ILE A 11 24.98 0.88 14.47
N LEU A 12 24.64 2.13 14.79
CA LEU A 12 23.45 2.80 14.25
C LEU A 12 23.53 3.02 12.73
N ASN A 13 24.74 3.13 12.17
CA ASN A 13 24.99 3.28 10.74
C ASN A 13 25.10 1.95 9.98
N THR A 14 24.68 0.84 10.58
CA THR A 14 24.68 -0.47 9.92
C THR A 14 23.33 -0.83 9.34
N GLN A 15 23.36 -1.63 8.27
CA GLN A 15 22.14 -2.23 7.72
C GLN A 15 21.38 -3.08 8.77
N LEU A 16 22.11 -3.73 9.67
CA LEU A 16 21.54 -4.59 10.72
C LEU A 16 20.64 -3.80 11.67
N PHE A 17 20.99 -2.56 12.02
CA PHE A 17 20.18 -1.73 12.91
C PHE A 17 18.76 -1.53 12.37
N GLY A 18 18.62 -1.06 11.14
CA GLY A 18 17.29 -0.84 10.53
C GLY A 18 16.52 -2.15 10.32
N LEU A 19 17.21 -3.23 9.88
CA LEU A 19 16.60 -4.55 9.69
C LEU A 19 16.05 -5.11 11.01
N VAL A 20 16.87 -5.13 12.06
CA VAL A 20 16.45 -5.64 13.38
C VAL A 20 15.32 -4.79 13.94
N THR A 21 15.38 -3.47 13.81
CA THR A 21 14.34 -2.56 14.24
C THR A 21 13.01 -2.87 13.57
N ILE A 22 12.99 -3.05 12.24
CA ILE A 22 11.77 -3.37 11.49
C ILE A 22 11.22 -4.72 11.93
N ILE A 23 12.05 -5.77 11.96
CA ILE A 23 11.63 -7.13 12.33
C ILE A 23 11.08 -7.15 13.76
N LEU A 24 11.76 -6.51 14.71
CA LEU A 24 11.35 -6.46 16.11
C LEU A 24 9.98 -5.79 16.26
N PHE A 25 9.82 -4.57 15.78
CA PHE A 25 8.58 -3.82 15.95
C PHE A 25 7.43 -4.40 15.14
N TYR A 26 7.72 -5.02 13.98
CA TYR A 26 6.68 -5.72 13.23
C TYR A 26 6.16 -6.96 13.98
N ASN A 27 7.06 -7.76 14.59
CA ASN A 27 6.64 -8.89 15.43
C ASN A 27 5.85 -8.44 16.68
N ILE A 28 6.26 -7.33 17.31
CA ILE A 28 5.49 -6.73 18.42
C ILE A 28 4.11 -6.31 17.92
N GLY A 29 4.02 -5.67 16.76
CA GLY A 29 2.76 -5.28 16.14
C GLY A 29 1.84 -6.48 15.88
N LEU A 30 2.37 -7.56 15.30
CA LEU A 30 1.62 -8.80 15.08
C LEU A 30 1.16 -9.46 16.40
N PHE A 31 2.00 -9.44 17.42
CA PHE A 31 1.62 -9.97 18.74
C PHE A 31 0.46 -9.18 19.35
N ILE A 32 0.50 -7.84 19.29
CA ILE A 32 -0.57 -6.97 19.75
C ILE A 32 -1.85 -7.22 18.95
N GLN A 33 -1.75 -7.31 17.62
CA GLN A 33 -2.89 -7.61 16.72
C GLN A 33 -3.57 -8.91 17.11
N LYS A 34 -2.81 -9.99 17.33
CA LYS A 34 -3.35 -11.30 17.76
C LYS A 34 -4.06 -11.21 19.09
N LYS A 35 -3.51 -10.46 20.05
CA LYS A 35 -4.07 -10.33 21.40
C LYS A 35 -5.32 -9.45 21.45
N ALA A 36 -5.32 -8.35 20.68
CA ALA A 36 -6.41 -7.37 20.67
C ALA A 36 -7.68 -7.88 19.97
N ARG A 37 -7.57 -8.86 19.06
CA ARG A 37 -8.69 -9.41 18.25
C ARG A 37 -9.56 -8.32 17.58
N ASN A 38 -9.01 -7.12 17.37
CA ASN A 38 -9.71 -5.99 16.80
C ASN A 38 -9.07 -5.65 15.43
N PRO A 39 -9.85 -5.56 14.35
CA PRO A 39 -9.34 -5.19 13.02
C PRO A 39 -8.59 -3.87 12.97
N ILE A 40 -8.92 -2.92 13.86
CA ILE A 40 -8.24 -1.62 13.97
C ILE A 40 -6.80 -1.78 14.45
N CYS A 41 -6.51 -2.80 15.25
CA CYS A 41 -5.17 -3.11 15.74
C CYS A 41 -4.36 -3.86 14.66
N ASN A 42 -4.18 -3.21 13.48
CA ASN A 42 -3.36 -3.78 12.41
C ASN A 42 -1.88 -3.79 12.80
N GLY A 43 -1.22 -4.95 12.68
CA GLY A 43 0.18 -5.13 13.09
C GLY A 43 1.15 -4.22 12.35
N LEU A 44 0.90 -3.92 11.07
CA LEU A 44 1.71 -2.99 10.29
C LEU A 44 1.57 -1.56 10.80
N LEU A 45 0.34 -1.10 11.08
CA LEU A 45 0.10 0.23 11.63
C LEU A 45 0.79 0.41 12.99
N ILE A 46 0.65 -0.60 13.86
CA ILE A 46 1.29 -0.58 15.18
C ILE A 46 2.81 -0.52 15.04
N ALA A 47 3.39 -1.33 14.14
CA ALA A 47 4.83 -1.33 13.88
C ALA A 47 5.33 0.04 13.43
N ILE A 48 4.63 0.70 12.49
CA ILE A 48 4.98 2.04 12.00
C ILE A 48 4.97 3.04 13.16
N ILE A 49 3.91 3.05 13.98
CA ILE A 49 3.81 3.97 15.13
C ILE A 49 4.95 3.71 16.12
N LEU A 50 5.23 2.45 16.45
CA LEU A 50 6.29 2.10 17.38
C LEU A 50 7.68 2.50 16.87
N ILE A 51 7.97 2.31 15.59
CA ILE A 51 9.24 2.74 14.97
C ILE A 51 9.38 4.27 15.05
N ILE A 52 8.32 5.02 14.70
CA ILE A 52 8.34 6.48 14.79
C ILE A 52 8.59 6.94 16.23
N LEU A 53 7.89 6.36 17.20
CA LEU A 53 8.08 6.68 18.61
C LEU A 53 9.48 6.32 19.11
N PHE A 54 10.01 5.18 18.70
CA PHE A 54 11.34 4.73 19.05
C PHE A 54 12.41 5.70 18.51
N LEU A 55 12.38 6.01 17.21
CA LEU A 55 13.36 6.92 16.59
C LEU A 55 13.29 8.31 17.20
N LYS A 56 12.08 8.85 17.47
CA LYS A 56 11.91 10.14 18.13
C LYS A 56 12.36 10.12 19.60
N GLY A 57 12.02 9.07 20.34
CA GLY A 57 12.36 8.95 21.76
C GLY A 57 13.86 8.76 22.02
N THR A 58 14.58 8.15 21.07
CA THR A 58 16.02 7.93 21.12
C THR A 58 16.81 9.02 20.41
N ASN A 59 16.14 9.98 19.75
CA ASN A 59 16.78 11.01 18.91
C ASN A 59 17.68 10.44 17.80
N ILE A 60 17.38 9.23 17.31
CA ILE A 60 18.12 8.61 16.22
C ILE A 60 17.64 9.19 14.88
N PRO A 61 18.54 9.72 14.04
CA PRO A 61 18.17 10.24 12.73
C PRO A 61 17.54 9.16 11.85
N TYR A 62 16.51 9.55 11.09
CA TYR A 62 15.84 8.64 10.14
C TYR A 62 16.82 8.01 9.12
N GLU A 63 17.85 8.74 8.74
CA GLU A 63 18.86 8.27 7.76
C GLU A 63 19.58 7.00 8.24
N ASN A 64 19.87 6.87 9.53
CA ASN A 64 20.47 5.68 10.11
C ASN A 64 19.54 4.45 9.98
N PHE A 65 18.24 4.64 10.27
CA PHE A 65 17.22 3.61 10.12
C PHE A 65 17.02 3.22 8.64
N LYS A 66 17.05 4.20 7.74
CA LYS A 66 16.83 4.03 6.30
C LYS A 66 17.84 3.07 5.67
N ILE A 67 19.09 3.06 6.09
CA ILE A 67 20.14 2.16 5.57
C ILE A 67 19.68 0.69 5.64
N GLY A 68 19.08 0.29 6.76
CA GLY A 68 18.54 -1.07 6.91
C GLY A 68 17.19 -1.25 6.22
N ALA A 69 16.34 -0.22 6.21
CA ALA A 69 15.06 -0.24 5.53
C ALA A 69 15.20 -0.43 4.01
N ASP A 70 16.22 0.16 3.39
CA ASP A 70 16.51 0.02 1.95
C ASP A 70 16.87 -1.42 1.58
N THR A 71 17.42 -2.20 2.48
CA THR A 71 17.65 -3.64 2.28
C THR A 71 16.33 -4.42 2.15
N ILE A 72 15.33 -4.07 2.95
CA ILE A 72 13.99 -4.67 2.81
C ILE A 72 13.32 -4.16 1.54
N ASN A 73 13.49 -2.90 1.20
CA ASN A 73 12.95 -2.30 -0.02
C ASN A 73 13.49 -3.02 -1.29
N PHE A 74 14.73 -3.49 -1.28
CA PHE A 74 15.30 -4.31 -2.36
C PHE A 74 14.48 -5.60 -2.61
N LEU A 75 13.85 -6.18 -1.56
CA LEU A 75 13.02 -7.38 -1.70
C LEU A 75 11.67 -7.12 -2.39
N LEU A 76 11.29 -5.87 -2.64
CA LEU A 76 10.04 -5.55 -3.36
C LEU A 76 10.01 -6.16 -4.76
N GLY A 77 11.12 -6.19 -5.48
CA GLY A 77 11.23 -6.83 -6.78
C GLY A 77 10.86 -8.31 -6.73
N PRO A 78 11.59 -9.14 -5.97
CA PRO A 78 11.28 -10.56 -5.78
C PRO A 78 9.84 -10.81 -5.28
N VAL A 79 9.36 -10.04 -4.30
CA VAL A 79 7.99 -10.18 -3.76
C VAL A 79 6.95 -9.93 -4.84
N THR A 80 7.15 -8.94 -5.71
CA THR A 80 6.23 -8.66 -6.82
C THR A 80 6.16 -9.84 -7.79
N ILE A 81 7.28 -10.51 -8.05
CA ILE A 81 7.31 -11.72 -8.89
C ILE A 81 6.56 -12.87 -8.19
N VAL A 82 6.74 -13.04 -6.88
CA VAL A 82 6.03 -14.09 -6.11
C VAL A 82 4.51 -13.90 -6.17
N LEU A 83 4.01 -12.67 -6.21
CA LEU A 83 2.57 -12.40 -6.39
C LEU A 83 2.01 -12.87 -7.74
N ALA A 84 2.86 -13.13 -8.73
CA ALA A 84 2.43 -13.74 -10.00
C ALA A 84 2.10 -15.24 -9.87
N VAL A 85 2.57 -15.93 -8.83
CA VAL A 85 2.33 -17.38 -8.63
C VAL A 85 0.85 -17.69 -8.41
N PRO A 86 0.12 -17.03 -7.45
CA PRO A 86 -1.33 -17.22 -7.32
C PRO A 86 -2.08 -16.88 -8.61
N LEU A 87 -1.66 -15.81 -9.30
CA LEU A 87 -2.25 -15.42 -10.57
C LEU A 87 -2.11 -16.53 -11.62
N TYR A 88 -0.91 -17.10 -11.78
CA TYR A 88 -0.65 -18.18 -12.74
C TYR A 88 -1.52 -19.40 -12.44
N ARG A 89 -1.65 -19.79 -11.16
CA ARG A 89 -2.52 -20.89 -10.74
C ARG A 89 -3.98 -20.68 -11.09
N GLN A 90 -4.45 -19.44 -11.05
CA GLN A 90 -5.85 -19.08 -11.32
C GLN A 90 -6.05 -18.45 -12.71
N LEU A 91 -5.10 -18.64 -13.64
CA LEU A 91 -5.14 -18.06 -14.98
C LEU A 91 -6.39 -18.46 -15.77
N HIS A 92 -6.91 -19.68 -15.55
CA HIS A 92 -8.13 -20.15 -16.17
C HIS A 92 -9.37 -19.32 -15.76
N LEU A 93 -9.45 -18.92 -14.49
CA LEU A 93 -10.53 -18.03 -14.00
C LEU A 93 -10.39 -16.63 -14.59
N PHE A 94 -9.16 -16.11 -14.67
CA PHE A 94 -8.92 -14.84 -15.33
C PHE A 94 -9.40 -14.86 -16.79
N LYS A 95 -9.00 -15.88 -17.58
CA LYS A 95 -9.45 -16.01 -18.98
C LYS A 95 -10.97 -16.14 -19.10
N LYS A 96 -11.60 -16.87 -18.19
CA LYS A 96 -13.06 -17.08 -18.19
C LYS A 96 -13.84 -15.79 -17.89
N TYR A 97 -13.37 -14.97 -16.95
CA TYR A 97 -14.05 -13.76 -16.45
C TYR A 97 -13.31 -12.46 -16.81
N MET A 98 -12.52 -12.49 -17.90
CA MET A 98 -11.64 -11.37 -18.27
C MET A 98 -12.42 -10.07 -18.49
N LYS A 99 -13.58 -10.11 -19.12
CA LYS A 99 -14.40 -8.92 -19.40
C LYS A 99 -14.88 -8.29 -18.10
N GLU A 100 -15.45 -9.08 -17.19
CA GLU A 100 -15.98 -8.64 -15.91
C GLU A 100 -14.86 -8.06 -15.03
N ILE A 101 -13.70 -8.71 -15.02
CA ILE A 101 -12.52 -8.25 -14.26
C ILE A 101 -12.04 -6.90 -14.82
N LEU A 102 -11.86 -6.78 -16.14
CA LEU A 102 -11.39 -5.55 -16.76
C LEU A 102 -12.37 -4.39 -16.56
N VAL A 103 -13.68 -4.63 -16.71
CA VAL A 103 -14.72 -3.63 -16.43
C VAL A 103 -14.67 -3.23 -14.96
N GLY A 104 -14.54 -4.17 -14.04
CA GLY A 104 -14.41 -3.89 -12.60
C GLY A 104 -13.18 -3.03 -12.28
N ILE A 105 -12.03 -3.35 -12.89
CA ILE A 105 -10.79 -2.59 -12.71
C ILE A 105 -10.94 -1.17 -13.26
N LEU A 106 -11.43 -1.01 -14.49
CA LEU A 106 -11.66 0.30 -15.11
C LEU A 106 -12.60 1.15 -14.27
N THR A 107 -13.75 0.57 -13.88
CA THR A 107 -14.71 1.28 -13.02
C THR A 107 -14.08 1.71 -11.71
N GLY A 108 -13.28 0.85 -11.06
CA GLY A 108 -12.58 1.19 -9.83
C GLY A 108 -11.57 2.32 -9.99
N VAL A 109 -10.79 2.33 -11.08
CA VAL A 109 -9.85 3.43 -11.40
C VAL A 109 -10.61 4.74 -11.60
N PHE A 110 -11.68 4.74 -12.40
CA PHE A 110 -12.48 5.95 -12.64
C PHE A 110 -13.15 6.46 -11.37
N ILE A 111 -13.75 5.59 -10.56
CA ILE A 111 -14.38 5.98 -9.29
C ILE A 111 -13.33 6.53 -8.32
N SER A 112 -12.16 5.92 -8.25
CA SER A 112 -11.04 6.42 -7.42
C SER A 112 -10.65 7.84 -7.86
N PHE A 113 -10.46 8.05 -9.15
CA PHE A 113 -10.12 9.36 -9.72
C PHE A 113 -11.20 10.41 -9.39
N ILE A 114 -12.45 10.13 -9.76
CA ILE A 114 -13.57 11.05 -9.54
C ILE A 114 -13.75 11.39 -8.07
N SER A 115 -13.66 10.38 -7.17
CA SER A 115 -13.83 10.59 -5.74
C SER A 115 -12.76 11.52 -5.17
N VAL A 116 -11.49 11.36 -5.59
CA VAL A 116 -10.40 12.23 -5.16
C VAL A 116 -10.63 13.66 -5.65
N VAL A 117 -10.97 13.83 -6.93
CA VAL A 117 -11.25 15.16 -7.50
C VAL A 117 -12.39 15.86 -6.77
N LEU A 118 -13.49 15.14 -6.52
CA LEU A 118 -14.64 15.71 -5.83
C LEU A 118 -14.30 16.10 -4.39
N ILE A 119 -13.60 15.23 -3.64
CA ILE A 119 -13.19 15.52 -2.26
C ILE A 119 -12.26 16.73 -2.22
N CYS A 120 -11.26 16.79 -3.10
CA CYS A 120 -10.33 17.91 -3.16
C CYS A 120 -11.02 19.22 -3.55
N LYS A 121 -11.98 19.18 -4.48
CA LYS A 121 -12.78 20.37 -4.83
C LYS A 121 -13.66 20.86 -3.65
N VAL A 122 -14.30 19.95 -2.94
CA VAL A 122 -15.10 20.31 -1.75
C VAL A 122 -14.23 20.85 -0.61
N ALA A 123 -13.01 20.33 -0.47
CA ALA A 123 -12.05 20.75 0.53
C ALA A 123 -11.25 22.01 0.13
N ASP A 124 -11.49 22.58 -1.06
CA ASP A 124 -10.72 23.69 -1.64
C ASP A 124 -9.20 23.44 -1.61
N ALA A 125 -8.80 22.21 -1.91
CA ALA A 125 -7.41 21.78 -1.86
C ALA A 125 -6.62 22.31 -3.07
N ASN A 126 -5.38 22.74 -2.82
CA ASN A 126 -4.48 23.17 -3.87
C ASN A 126 -4.24 22.04 -4.90
N PRO A 127 -3.99 22.40 -6.19
CA PRO A 127 -3.71 21.41 -7.24
C PRO A 127 -2.58 20.43 -6.91
N GLU A 128 -1.52 20.90 -6.23
CA GLU A 128 -0.42 20.05 -5.79
C GLU A 128 -0.88 18.94 -4.82
N ILE A 129 -1.82 19.24 -3.93
CA ILE A 129 -2.41 18.25 -3.01
C ILE A 129 -3.28 17.27 -3.78
N LEU A 130 -4.11 17.76 -4.70
CA LEU A 130 -4.92 16.92 -5.58
C LEU A 130 -4.03 15.92 -6.34
N TYR A 131 -2.98 16.40 -7.00
CA TYR A 131 -2.04 15.57 -7.76
C TYR A 131 -1.26 14.59 -6.90
N SER A 132 -1.03 14.93 -5.64
CA SER A 132 -0.41 14.04 -4.66
C SER A 132 -1.33 12.88 -4.25
N ILE A 133 -2.64 13.11 -4.17
CA ILE A 133 -3.62 12.12 -3.70
C ILE A 133 -4.12 11.22 -4.84
N LEU A 134 -4.16 11.70 -6.09
CA LEU A 134 -4.63 10.92 -7.24
C LEU A 134 -4.03 9.52 -7.32
N PRO A 135 -2.72 9.30 -7.07
CA PRO A 135 -2.10 7.99 -7.12
C PRO A 135 -2.34 7.10 -5.90
N LYS A 136 -3.19 7.46 -4.94
CA LYS A 136 -3.33 6.79 -3.64
C LYS A 136 -3.64 5.28 -3.69
N SER A 137 -4.21 4.79 -4.79
CA SER A 137 -4.70 3.41 -4.90
C SER A 137 -3.77 2.49 -5.68
N ILE A 138 -2.57 2.94 -6.06
CA ILE A 138 -1.56 2.12 -6.75
C ILE A 138 -0.34 1.85 -5.86
N THR A 139 0.64 1.09 -6.34
CA THR A 139 1.84 0.76 -5.56
C THR A 139 2.70 2.00 -5.33
N THR A 140 3.42 2.05 -4.21
CA THR A 140 4.25 3.20 -3.84
C THR A 140 5.22 3.63 -4.94
N PRO A 141 6.00 2.75 -5.60
CA PRO A 141 6.90 3.18 -6.68
C PRO A 141 6.17 3.81 -7.86
N MET A 142 5.05 3.23 -8.29
CA MET A 142 4.23 3.78 -9.38
C MET A 142 3.59 5.11 -8.97
N GLY A 143 3.12 5.19 -7.71
CA GLY A 143 2.50 6.39 -7.18
C GLY A 143 3.46 7.58 -7.07
N ILE A 144 4.68 7.35 -6.59
CA ILE A 144 5.73 8.38 -6.55
C ILE A 144 6.05 8.90 -7.96
N SER A 145 6.23 7.98 -8.92
CA SER A 145 6.52 8.34 -10.31
C SER A 145 5.39 9.15 -10.93
N LEU A 146 4.14 8.72 -10.74
CA LEU A 146 2.96 9.42 -11.27
C LEU A 146 2.76 10.79 -10.60
N SER A 147 2.90 10.87 -9.28
CA SER A 147 2.84 12.15 -8.54
C SER A 147 3.87 13.15 -9.06
N ASN A 148 5.10 12.69 -9.32
CA ASN A 148 6.17 13.53 -9.86
C ASN A 148 5.84 14.08 -11.26
N ILE A 149 5.25 13.24 -12.13
CA ILE A 149 4.81 13.64 -13.49
C ILE A 149 3.70 14.70 -13.41
N LEU A 150 2.79 14.59 -12.44
CA LEU A 150 1.67 15.50 -12.27
C LEU A 150 2.02 16.80 -11.55
N GLY A 151 3.22 16.89 -10.93
CA GLY A 151 3.60 18.03 -10.09
C GLY A 151 3.08 17.95 -8.66
N GLY A 152 2.81 16.75 -8.16
CA GLY A 152 2.40 16.52 -6.77
C GLY A 152 3.58 16.37 -5.81
N ILE A 153 3.29 16.41 -4.51
CA ILE A 153 4.27 16.27 -3.42
C ILE A 153 4.42 14.79 -3.07
N GLN A 154 5.56 14.20 -3.39
CA GLN A 154 5.82 12.76 -3.26
C GLN A 154 5.61 12.23 -1.83
N SER A 155 6.01 12.98 -0.79
CA SER A 155 5.82 12.58 0.60
C SER A 155 4.34 12.46 0.98
N ILE A 156 3.49 13.37 0.50
CA ILE A 156 2.04 13.29 0.69
C ILE A 156 1.48 12.05 -0.04
N THR A 157 1.94 11.80 -1.26
CA THR A 157 1.54 10.62 -2.04
C THR A 157 1.84 9.33 -1.27
N VAL A 158 3.05 9.19 -0.73
CA VAL A 158 3.45 8.00 0.04
C VAL A 158 2.55 7.81 1.26
N VAL A 159 2.30 8.87 2.02
CA VAL A 159 1.40 8.82 3.19
C VAL A 159 -0.01 8.40 2.78
N CYS A 160 -0.56 8.97 1.70
CA CYS A 160 -1.90 8.63 1.20
C CYS A 160 -1.99 7.17 0.73
N ILE A 161 -0.96 6.65 0.05
CA ILE A 161 -0.89 5.25 -0.37
C ILE A 161 -0.90 4.33 0.86
N ILE A 162 -0.03 4.59 1.84
CA ILE A 162 0.06 3.79 3.06
C ILE A 162 -1.27 3.78 3.82
N LEU A 163 -1.85 4.96 4.05
CA LEU A 163 -3.14 5.09 4.74
C LEU A 163 -4.27 4.38 3.98
N THR A 164 -4.33 4.53 2.65
CA THR A 164 -5.33 3.84 1.82
C THR A 164 -5.19 2.33 1.94
N GLY A 165 -3.97 1.82 1.91
CA GLY A 165 -3.71 0.39 2.09
C GLY A 165 -4.16 -0.14 3.46
N ILE A 166 -3.77 0.55 4.53
CA ILE A 166 -4.12 0.18 5.92
C ILE A 166 -5.63 0.23 6.13
N LEU A 167 -6.29 1.31 5.70
CA LEU A 167 -7.75 1.45 5.80
C LEU A 167 -8.47 0.36 4.98
N GLY A 168 -7.98 0.07 3.77
CA GLY A 168 -8.52 -0.99 2.95
C GLY A 168 -8.36 -2.37 3.58
N TYR A 169 -7.24 -2.66 4.24
CA TYR A 169 -7.06 -3.91 4.99
C TYR A 169 -8.05 -4.02 6.16
N ILE A 170 -8.19 -2.95 6.95
CA ILE A 170 -9.05 -2.93 8.14
C ILE A 170 -10.53 -3.00 7.77
N MET A 171 -10.96 -2.17 6.83
CA MET A 171 -12.37 -1.96 6.50
C MET A 171 -12.85 -2.83 5.34
N GLY A 172 -11.95 -3.34 4.50
CA GLY A 172 -12.29 -3.97 3.24
C GLY A 172 -13.29 -5.12 3.39
N GLU A 173 -13.08 -6.04 4.33
CA GLU A 173 -14.02 -7.15 4.57
C GLU A 173 -15.39 -6.66 5.03
N THR A 174 -15.44 -5.64 5.89
CA THR A 174 -16.68 -5.04 6.38
C THR A 174 -17.45 -4.37 5.24
N VAL A 175 -16.75 -3.59 4.40
CA VAL A 175 -17.35 -2.93 3.23
C VAL A 175 -17.89 -3.96 2.24
N LEU A 176 -17.15 -5.04 1.97
CA LEU A 176 -17.60 -6.13 1.10
C LEU A 176 -18.86 -6.82 1.65
N LYS A 177 -18.95 -7.01 2.98
CA LYS A 177 -20.14 -7.58 3.64
C LYS A 177 -21.35 -6.63 3.55
N ILE A 178 -21.17 -5.34 3.82
CA ILE A 178 -22.22 -4.32 3.71
C ILE A 178 -22.71 -4.23 2.25
N GLY A 179 -21.79 -4.24 1.29
CA GLY A 179 -22.10 -4.25 -0.14
C GLY A 179 -22.66 -5.58 -0.66
N ARG A 180 -22.80 -6.60 0.21
CA ARG A 180 -23.27 -7.95 -0.13
C ARG A 180 -22.48 -8.60 -1.27
N ILE A 181 -21.18 -8.25 -1.42
CA ILE A 181 -20.28 -8.79 -2.42
C ILE A 181 -19.81 -10.17 -1.96
N LYS A 182 -20.34 -11.23 -2.57
CA LYS A 182 -20.06 -12.62 -2.17
C LYS A 182 -19.08 -13.32 -3.11
N HIS A 183 -19.03 -12.92 -4.38
CA HIS A 183 -18.24 -13.60 -5.40
C HIS A 183 -16.74 -13.40 -5.17
N PRO A 184 -15.91 -14.48 -5.08
CA PRO A 184 -14.49 -14.37 -4.76
C PRO A 184 -13.72 -13.44 -5.70
N ILE A 185 -13.96 -13.56 -7.02
CA ILE A 185 -13.31 -12.71 -8.02
C ILE A 185 -13.60 -11.22 -7.76
N ALA A 186 -14.87 -10.88 -7.49
CA ALA A 186 -15.26 -9.49 -7.24
C ALA A 186 -14.62 -8.92 -5.96
N LYS A 187 -14.53 -9.75 -4.90
CA LYS A 187 -13.82 -9.37 -3.66
C LYS A 187 -12.35 -9.08 -3.93
N GLY A 188 -11.68 -9.98 -4.65
CA GLY A 188 -10.26 -9.81 -4.99
C GLY A 188 -10.03 -8.56 -5.81
N VAL A 189 -10.79 -8.36 -6.90
CA VAL A 189 -10.68 -7.16 -7.74
C VAL A 189 -10.90 -5.89 -6.93
N ALA A 190 -11.94 -5.84 -6.09
CA ALA A 190 -12.25 -4.67 -5.28
C ALA A 190 -11.12 -4.32 -4.30
N LEU A 191 -10.57 -5.31 -3.58
CA LEU A 191 -9.48 -5.10 -2.64
C LEU A 191 -8.18 -4.68 -3.32
N GLY A 192 -7.86 -5.27 -4.48
CA GLY A 192 -6.66 -4.94 -5.25
C GLY A 192 -6.68 -3.51 -5.79
N ILE A 193 -7.81 -3.06 -6.33
CA ILE A 193 -7.96 -1.71 -6.88
C ILE A 193 -8.10 -0.66 -5.78
N ALA A 194 -8.78 -0.95 -4.69
CA ALA A 194 -9.00 0.02 -3.63
C ALA A 194 -7.76 0.23 -2.74
N ALA A 195 -7.02 -0.86 -2.43
CA ALA A 195 -6.01 -0.87 -1.38
C ALA A 195 -4.69 -1.57 -1.76
N HIS A 196 -4.45 -1.72 -3.04
CA HIS A 196 -3.20 -2.22 -3.64
C HIS A 196 -2.58 -3.44 -2.91
N ALA A 197 -1.26 -3.45 -2.65
CA ALA A 197 -0.56 -4.59 -2.04
C ALA A 197 -1.07 -4.96 -0.63
N VAL A 198 -1.41 -3.96 0.19
CA VAL A 198 -1.93 -4.20 1.55
C VAL A 198 -3.34 -4.79 1.48
N GLY A 199 -4.18 -4.33 0.54
CA GLY A 199 -5.48 -4.94 0.26
C GLY A 199 -5.35 -6.37 -0.26
N THR A 200 -4.29 -6.68 -1.02
CA THR A 200 -4.00 -8.04 -1.49
C THR A 200 -3.63 -8.97 -0.34
N SER A 201 -2.91 -8.49 0.66
CA SER A 201 -2.66 -9.29 1.87
C SER A 201 -3.98 -9.69 2.54
N LYS A 202 -4.95 -8.76 2.62
CA LYS A 202 -6.29 -9.08 3.11
C LYS A 202 -7.04 -10.04 2.19
N ALA A 203 -6.92 -9.89 0.88
CA ALA A 203 -7.55 -10.78 -0.09
C ALA A 203 -7.00 -12.22 0.01
N LEU A 204 -5.69 -12.39 0.25
CA LEU A 204 -5.06 -13.70 0.47
C LEU A 204 -5.58 -14.39 1.75
N GLU A 205 -5.88 -13.61 2.81
CA GLU A 205 -6.52 -14.14 4.02
C GLU A 205 -7.95 -14.63 3.77
N LEU A 206 -8.67 -14.01 2.81
CA LEU A 206 -10.03 -14.39 2.44
C LEU A 206 -10.07 -15.65 1.58
N GLY A 207 -9.06 -15.86 0.72
CA GLY A 207 -8.94 -17.04 -0.11
C GLY A 207 -7.94 -16.89 -1.24
N GLU A 208 -7.56 -18.03 -1.84
CA GLU A 208 -6.58 -18.09 -2.94
C GLU A 208 -7.08 -17.36 -4.20
N ILE A 209 -8.36 -17.50 -4.51
CA ILE A 209 -8.97 -16.84 -5.67
C ILE A 209 -9.01 -15.33 -5.46
N GLU A 210 -9.43 -14.89 -4.28
CA GLU A 210 -9.45 -13.47 -3.90
C GLU A 210 -8.04 -12.87 -4.00
N GLY A 211 -7.03 -13.55 -3.47
CA GLY A 211 -5.64 -13.13 -3.52
C GLY A 211 -5.09 -13.04 -4.94
N ALA A 212 -5.36 -14.05 -5.78
CA ALA A 212 -4.93 -14.06 -7.17
C ALA A 212 -5.56 -12.92 -7.99
N MET A 213 -6.86 -12.70 -7.83
CA MET A 213 -7.58 -11.64 -8.54
C MET A 213 -7.18 -10.25 -8.04
N SER A 214 -6.87 -10.11 -6.77
CA SER A 214 -6.33 -8.88 -6.19
C SER A 214 -4.94 -8.55 -6.76
N SER A 215 -4.03 -9.54 -6.80
CA SER A 215 -2.69 -9.39 -7.39
C SER A 215 -2.73 -8.96 -8.86
N LEU A 216 -3.63 -9.58 -9.64
CA LEU A 216 -3.88 -9.18 -11.03
C LEU A 216 -4.34 -7.73 -11.13
N SER A 217 -5.28 -7.36 -10.27
CA SER A 217 -5.92 -6.05 -10.30
C SER A 217 -4.96 -4.93 -9.95
N ILE A 218 -3.98 -5.17 -9.07
CA ILE A 218 -2.91 -4.20 -8.79
C ILE A 218 -2.11 -3.92 -10.07
N GLY A 219 -1.69 -4.95 -10.79
CA GLY A 219 -0.88 -4.80 -12.01
C GLY A 219 -1.62 -4.02 -13.09
N ILE A 220 -2.79 -4.53 -13.48
CA ILE A 220 -3.60 -3.92 -14.55
C ILE A 220 -4.09 -2.52 -14.12
N GLY A 221 -4.64 -2.40 -12.91
CA GLY A 221 -5.15 -1.14 -12.40
C GLY A 221 -4.07 -0.08 -12.22
N GLY A 222 -2.87 -0.50 -11.77
CA GLY A 222 -1.72 0.39 -11.70
C GLY A 222 -1.30 0.93 -13.07
N CYS A 223 -1.16 0.05 -14.08
CA CYS A 223 -0.87 0.46 -15.45
C CYS A 223 -1.93 1.41 -16.01
N LEU A 224 -3.21 1.06 -15.84
CA LEU A 224 -4.32 1.91 -16.30
C LEU A 224 -4.31 3.27 -15.59
N THR A 225 -4.06 3.31 -14.28
CA THR A 225 -3.99 4.56 -13.52
C THR A 225 -2.86 5.46 -14.04
N VAL A 226 -1.66 4.90 -14.27
CA VAL A 226 -0.50 5.66 -14.79
C VAL A 226 -0.76 6.23 -16.19
N ILE A 227 -1.56 5.54 -17.02
CA ILE A 227 -1.90 6.00 -18.37
C ILE A 227 -3.06 7.00 -18.33
N LEU A 228 -4.13 6.67 -17.61
CA LEU A 228 -5.39 7.44 -17.67
C LEU A 228 -5.35 8.71 -16.83
N VAL A 229 -4.74 8.67 -15.63
CA VAL A 229 -4.78 9.82 -14.71
C VAL A 229 -4.10 11.06 -15.29
N PRO A 230 -2.93 11.01 -15.94
CA PRO A 230 -2.35 12.20 -16.60
C PRO A 230 -3.25 12.79 -17.68
N ILE A 231 -3.93 11.92 -18.46
CA ILE A 231 -4.86 12.37 -19.50
C ILE A 231 -6.07 13.05 -18.88
N LEU A 232 -6.65 12.45 -17.84
CA LEU A 232 -7.83 12.96 -17.15
C LEU A 232 -7.51 14.24 -16.35
N ALA A 233 -6.30 14.36 -15.82
CA ALA A 233 -5.87 15.53 -15.06
C ALA A 233 -5.82 16.81 -15.92
N ASN A 234 -5.66 16.70 -17.24
CA ASN A 234 -5.72 17.84 -18.15
C ASN A 234 -7.12 18.47 -18.28
N PHE A 235 -8.17 17.80 -17.76
CA PHE A 235 -9.55 18.29 -17.82
C PHE A 235 -10.06 18.84 -16.48
N ILE A 236 -9.18 18.95 -15.48
CA ILE A 236 -9.53 19.45 -14.14
C ILE A 236 -8.89 20.81 -13.93
#